data_41f4ad4f873ce1f673d325d442d069da
#
_entry.id   41f4ad4f873ce1f673d325d442d069da
#
_cell.length_a   1.000
_cell.length_b   1.000
_cell.length_c   1.000
_cell.angle_alpha   90.00
_cell.angle_beta   90.00
_cell.angle_gamma   90.00
#
_symmetry.space_group_name_H-M   'P 1'
#
loop_
_entity.id
_entity.type
_entity.pdbx_description
1 polymer ?
#
loop_
_entity_poly.entity_id
_entity_poly.type
_entity_poly.pdbx_seq_one_letter_code
_entity_poly.pdbx_strand_id
1 'polypeptide(L)'
;MRQSPMPLFRLLFITLAALVGLSAMPAAAQVTAYASGQGAVNRVEVGIDVRASVRDRCGFASAGAPSGTLEQAEFDRTGLLKDFALRLNCSGASRVAVTSRNGALVQDATVAGFSSSAPYEVQLRLAADNGTVATQSCDAATLRTAGTCTFSGTASGSAGLKLGAASTGNNGSYLRISAPPYAGSQPLLAGDYSDTLTITVSVAP
;
A
#
# COMPACT_ATOMS: atom_id res chain seq x y z
N MET A 1 -55.70 -41.46 -2.80
CA MET A 1 -55.59 -42.33 -4.00
C MET A 1 -55.73 -41.47 -5.23
N ARG A 2 -54.68 -41.13 -5.91
CA ARG A 2 -54.67 -40.70 -7.31
C ARG A 2 -53.28 -40.96 -7.85
N GLN A 3 -53.14 -42.02 -8.61
CA GLN A 3 -52.00 -42.36 -9.42
C GLN A 3 -52.01 -41.45 -10.66
N SER A 4 -50.86 -40.81 -10.99
CA SER A 4 -50.64 -40.13 -12.27
C SER A 4 -49.70 -40.97 -13.11
N PRO A 5 -49.93 -41.14 -14.41
CA PRO A 5 -49.14 -42.00 -15.28
C PRO A 5 -47.85 -41.27 -15.74
N MET A 6 -46.74 -41.99 -15.76
CA MET A 6 -45.49 -41.57 -16.40
C MET A 6 -45.65 -41.56 -17.93
N PRO A 7 -45.16 -40.50 -18.61
CA PRO A 7 -45.10 -40.55 -20.08
C PRO A 7 -43.81 -41.26 -20.55
N LEU A 8 -44.01 -42.23 -21.40
CA LEU A 8 -43.03 -43.07 -22.11
C LEU A 8 -42.17 -42.35 -23.14
N PHE A 9 -41.87 -41.07 -22.97
CA PHE A 9 -41.22 -40.26 -24.00
C PHE A 9 -39.79 -39.88 -23.67
N ARG A 10 -39.17 -40.46 -22.67
CA ARG A 10 -37.79 -40.12 -22.26
C ARG A 10 -36.67 -41.08 -22.67
N LEU A 11 -37.01 -42.14 -23.42
CA LEU A 11 -36.00 -43.16 -23.77
C LEU A 11 -35.44 -43.05 -25.21
N LEU A 12 -35.84 -42.04 -25.98
CA LEU A 12 -35.39 -41.92 -27.38
C LEU A 12 -34.31 -40.82 -27.63
N PHE A 13 -33.87 -40.10 -26.61
CA PHE A 13 -32.89 -39.03 -26.78
C PHE A 13 -31.49 -39.36 -26.26
N ILE A 14 -31.26 -40.54 -25.71
CA ILE A 14 -29.95 -40.88 -25.11
C ILE A 14 -29.01 -41.59 -26.09
N THR A 15 -29.45 -42.02 -27.26
CA THR A 15 -28.66 -42.81 -28.21
C THR A 15 -28.02 -41.97 -29.35
N LEU A 16 -28.26 -40.67 -29.45
CA LEU A 16 -27.69 -39.83 -30.53
C LEU A 16 -26.57 -38.92 -30.09
N ALA A 17 -26.18 -38.91 -28.81
CA ALA A 17 -25.14 -38.04 -28.27
C ALA A 17 -23.75 -38.70 -28.18
N ALA A 18 -23.60 -39.94 -28.60
CA ALA A 18 -22.33 -40.68 -28.44
C ALA A 18 -21.45 -40.76 -29.69
N LEU A 19 -21.79 -40.07 -30.80
CA LEU A 19 -21.04 -40.18 -32.03
C LEU A 19 -20.33 -38.91 -32.54
N VAL A 20 -20.19 -37.85 -31.74
CA VAL A 20 -19.51 -36.61 -32.14
C VAL A 20 -18.32 -36.26 -31.23
N GLY A 21 -17.63 -37.23 -30.70
CA GLY A 21 -16.53 -37.02 -29.76
C GLY A 21 -15.14 -37.47 -30.18
N LEU A 22 -14.92 -37.83 -31.47
CA LEU A 22 -13.57 -38.05 -31.99
C LEU A 22 -13.13 -36.87 -32.86
N SER A 23 -13.02 -35.70 -32.23
CA SER A 23 -12.17 -34.64 -32.81
C SER A 23 -10.71 -35.10 -32.65
N ALA A 24 -10.10 -35.44 -33.81
CA ALA A 24 -8.69 -35.73 -33.88
C ALA A 24 -7.91 -34.58 -33.26
N MET A 25 -7.24 -34.85 -32.13
CA MET A 25 -6.21 -33.94 -31.63
C MET A 25 -5.19 -33.76 -32.74
N PRO A 26 -4.84 -32.53 -33.12
CA PRO A 26 -3.72 -32.32 -34.02
C PRO A 26 -2.50 -32.96 -33.34
N ALA A 27 -1.91 -33.95 -34.02
CA ALA A 27 -0.64 -34.50 -33.61
C ALA A 27 0.32 -33.30 -33.54
N ALA A 28 0.81 -32.97 -32.36
CA ALA A 28 1.87 -32.00 -32.22
C ALA A 28 3.01 -32.48 -33.09
N ALA A 29 3.29 -31.75 -34.17
CA ALA A 29 4.41 -32.05 -35.03
C ALA A 29 5.67 -32.02 -34.15
N GLN A 30 6.25 -33.18 -33.91
CA GLN A 30 7.57 -33.27 -33.30
C GLN A 30 8.55 -32.64 -34.26
N VAL A 31 8.99 -31.43 -33.92
CA VAL A 31 10.09 -30.79 -34.65
C VAL A 31 11.37 -31.53 -34.23
N THR A 32 11.81 -32.41 -35.10
CA THR A 32 13.12 -33.05 -34.92
C THR A 32 14.18 -32.10 -35.47
N ALA A 33 14.99 -31.52 -34.59
CA ALA A 33 16.12 -30.69 -35.00
C ALA A 33 17.31 -31.62 -35.31
N TYR A 34 17.73 -31.64 -36.59
CA TYR A 34 18.96 -32.29 -37.02
C TYR A 34 20.00 -31.22 -37.33
N ALA A 35 21.22 -31.43 -36.85
CA ALA A 35 22.35 -30.63 -37.31
C ALA A 35 22.71 -31.06 -38.74
N SER A 36 22.78 -30.12 -39.68
CA SER A 36 23.26 -30.38 -41.02
C SER A 36 24.76 -30.50 -41.01
N GLY A 37 25.28 -31.72 -41.25
CA GLY A 37 26.71 -32.02 -41.29
C GLY A 37 26.98 -33.51 -41.58
N GLN A 38 28.15 -33.82 -42.09
CA GLN A 38 28.56 -35.19 -42.29
C GLN A 38 29.13 -35.74 -41.00
N GLY A 39 28.44 -36.70 -40.37
CA GLY A 39 28.94 -37.44 -39.21
C GLY A 39 27.90 -37.55 -38.09
N ALA A 40 28.17 -38.38 -37.10
CA ALA A 40 27.35 -38.52 -35.92
C ALA A 40 27.43 -37.24 -35.09
N VAL A 41 26.27 -36.63 -34.80
CA VAL A 41 26.19 -35.45 -33.94
C VAL A 41 26.11 -35.90 -32.53
N ASN A 42 27.19 -35.67 -31.78
CA ASN A 42 27.27 -36.06 -30.37
C ASN A 42 26.58 -35.07 -29.42
N ARG A 43 26.19 -33.86 -29.93
CA ARG A 43 25.57 -32.81 -29.15
C ARG A 43 24.65 -31.95 -30.00
N VAL A 44 23.43 -31.80 -29.55
CA VAL A 44 22.47 -30.80 -30.05
C VAL A 44 22.23 -29.82 -28.94
N GLU A 45 22.45 -28.55 -29.18
CA GLU A 45 22.20 -27.47 -28.26
C GLU A 45 20.92 -26.72 -28.68
N VAL A 46 19.93 -26.69 -27.80
CA VAL A 46 18.67 -25.97 -28.00
C VAL A 46 18.61 -24.83 -27.02
N GLY A 47 18.65 -23.60 -27.49
CA GLY A 47 18.45 -22.42 -26.70
C GLY A 47 16.95 -22.18 -26.48
N ILE A 48 16.53 -22.03 -25.24
CA ILE A 48 15.16 -21.68 -24.87
C ILE A 48 15.21 -20.36 -24.12
N ASP A 49 14.57 -19.32 -24.66
CA ASP A 49 14.36 -18.04 -23.99
C ASP A 49 13.16 -18.15 -23.05
N VAL A 50 13.42 -18.04 -21.76
CA VAL A 50 12.36 -17.95 -20.74
C VAL A 50 12.26 -16.50 -20.28
N ARG A 51 11.09 -15.90 -20.45
CA ARG A 51 10.80 -14.52 -20.01
C ARG A 51 9.68 -14.53 -18.98
N ALA A 52 9.92 -13.87 -17.85
CA ALA A 52 8.93 -13.66 -16.82
C ALA A 52 8.97 -12.20 -16.36
N SER A 53 7.83 -11.66 -15.97
CA SER A 53 7.73 -10.31 -15.41
C SER A 53 6.92 -10.33 -14.10
N VAL A 54 7.33 -9.51 -13.14
CA VAL A 54 6.60 -9.29 -11.90
C VAL A 54 6.11 -7.85 -11.88
N ARG A 55 4.82 -7.66 -11.66
CA ARG A 55 4.24 -6.32 -11.49
C ARG A 55 4.60 -5.77 -10.11
N ASP A 56 4.88 -4.48 -10.06
CA ASP A 56 5.07 -3.77 -8.80
C ASP A 56 3.82 -3.88 -7.93
N ARG A 57 4.05 -4.24 -6.69
CA ARG A 57 3.02 -4.31 -5.64
C ARG A 57 3.49 -3.50 -4.46
N CYS A 58 2.60 -2.75 -3.85
CA CYS A 58 2.91 -1.93 -2.70
C CYS A 58 1.72 -1.87 -1.73
N GLY A 59 2.03 -1.93 -0.45
CA GLY A 59 1.08 -1.84 0.64
C GLY A 59 1.81 -1.77 1.99
N PHE A 60 1.06 -1.80 3.06
CA PHE A 60 1.63 -2.03 4.38
C PHE A 60 1.85 -3.53 4.59
N ALA A 61 2.95 -3.88 5.25
CA ALA A 61 3.17 -5.24 5.72
C ALA A 61 2.09 -5.62 6.76
N SER A 62 1.94 -6.91 7.01
CA SER A 62 1.06 -7.36 8.10
C SER A 62 1.47 -6.70 9.43
N ALA A 63 0.53 -6.07 10.12
CA ALA A 63 0.75 -5.23 11.30
C ALA A 63 1.80 -4.10 11.06
N GLY A 64 1.95 -3.67 9.83
CA GLY A 64 2.93 -2.64 9.42
C GLY A 64 2.33 -1.26 9.21
N ALA A 65 1.01 -1.15 9.15
CA ALA A 65 0.33 0.14 9.16
C ALA A 65 0.51 0.79 10.54
N PRO A 66 0.95 2.05 10.61
CA PRO A 66 0.99 2.76 11.88
C PRO A 66 -0.44 2.90 12.40
N SER A 67 -0.65 2.51 13.63
CA SER A 67 -1.93 2.61 14.31
C SER A 67 -1.71 2.85 15.77
N GLY A 68 -2.70 3.41 16.44
CA GLY A 68 -2.67 3.66 17.86
C GLY A 68 -3.04 5.11 18.19
N THR A 69 -3.15 5.36 19.47
CA THR A 69 -3.43 6.67 20.04
C THR A 69 -2.17 7.17 20.74
N LEU A 70 -1.86 8.44 20.56
CA LEU A 70 -0.91 9.16 21.40
C LEU A 70 -1.71 9.92 22.42
N GLU A 71 -1.54 9.55 23.68
CA GLU A 71 -2.08 10.29 24.83
C GLU A 71 -0.91 10.96 25.56
N GLN A 72 -0.94 12.27 25.67
CA GLN A 72 0.07 13.06 26.37
C GLN A 72 -0.61 14.07 27.28
N ALA A 73 -0.55 13.81 28.57
CA ALA A 73 -1.01 14.76 29.57
C ALA A 73 -0.07 15.98 29.62
N GLU A 74 -0.62 17.14 29.92
CA GLU A 74 0.13 18.41 30.09
C GLU A 74 1.06 18.71 28.89
N PHE A 75 0.62 18.35 27.65
CA PHE A 75 1.45 18.54 26.46
C PHE A 75 1.78 20.02 26.19
N ASP A 76 0.95 20.92 26.69
CA ASP A 76 1.18 22.36 26.67
C ASP A 76 2.49 22.76 27.38
N ARG A 77 2.87 22.03 28.40
CA ARG A 77 4.08 22.28 29.22
C ARG A 77 5.26 21.38 28.84
N THR A 78 4.98 20.15 28.44
CA THR A 78 6.01 19.13 28.18
C THR A 78 6.32 18.96 26.70
N GLY A 79 5.44 19.45 25.82
CA GLY A 79 5.45 19.09 24.41
C GLY A 79 5.01 17.65 24.20
N LEU A 80 5.15 17.18 22.97
CA LEU A 80 4.91 15.79 22.62
C LEU A 80 5.97 15.29 21.63
N LEU A 81 6.30 14.02 21.72
CA LEU A 81 7.19 13.32 20.78
C LEU A 81 6.83 11.85 20.75
N LYS A 82 6.43 11.35 19.57
CA LYS A 82 6.09 9.93 19.39
C LYS A 82 6.44 9.45 18.00
N ASP A 83 7.09 8.31 17.94
CA ASP A 83 7.33 7.56 16.69
C ASP A 83 6.31 6.42 16.56
N PHE A 84 5.64 6.38 15.44
CA PHE A 84 4.81 5.26 15.02
C PHE A 84 5.57 4.48 13.97
N ALA A 85 5.94 3.25 14.29
CA ALA A 85 6.63 2.39 13.35
C ALA A 85 5.78 2.14 12.10
N LEU A 86 6.42 2.22 10.95
CA LEU A 86 5.83 2.00 9.63
C LEU A 86 6.58 0.87 8.94
N ARG A 87 5.87 -0.13 8.44
CA ARG A 87 6.47 -1.20 7.65
C ARG A 87 5.76 -1.32 6.32
N LEU A 88 6.51 -1.08 5.25
CA LEU A 88 6.04 -1.24 3.88
C LEU A 88 6.27 -2.67 3.41
N ASN A 89 5.48 -3.09 2.43
CA ASN A 89 5.72 -4.28 1.62
C ASN A 89 5.56 -3.90 0.15
N CYS A 90 6.62 -3.29 -0.37
CA CYS A 90 6.68 -2.76 -1.73
C CYS A 90 7.82 -3.43 -2.50
N SER A 91 7.50 -4.12 -3.60
CA SER A 91 8.49 -4.83 -4.44
C SER A 91 9.31 -3.89 -5.33
N GLY A 92 8.94 -2.62 -5.41
CA GLY A 92 9.61 -1.58 -6.19
C GLY A 92 9.50 -0.22 -5.52
N ALA A 93 9.70 0.83 -6.30
CA ALA A 93 9.55 2.20 -5.82
C ALA A 93 8.13 2.47 -5.31
N SER A 94 8.02 3.29 -4.27
CA SER A 94 6.75 3.58 -3.61
C SER A 94 6.61 5.06 -3.26
N ARG A 95 5.36 5.47 -2.98
CA ARG A 95 5.05 6.79 -2.41
C ARG A 95 4.15 6.61 -1.19
N VAL A 96 4.40 7.44 -0.19
CA VAL A 96 3.59 7.50 1.02
C VAL A 96 3.12 8.94 1.21
N ALA A 97 1.85 9.10 1.54
CA ALA A 97 1.25 10.40 1.82
C ALA A 97 0.45 10.37 3.11
N VAL A 98 0.30 11.54 3.71
CA VAL A 98 -0.39 11.74 4.98
C VAL A 98 -1.37 12.89 4.84
N THR A 99 -2.56 12.72 5.40
CA THR A 99 -3.53 13.80 5.60
C THR A 99 -3.79 13.98 7.08
N SER A 100 -3.88 15.22 7.51
CA SER A 100 -4.39 15.62 8.81
C SER A 100 -5.84 16.08 8.68
N ARG A 101 -6.71 15.65 9.58
CA ARG A 101 -8.10 16.05 9.59
C ARG A 101 -8.26 17.52 9.99
N ASN A 102 -7.59 17.94 11.05
CA ASN A 102 -7.76 19.27 11.63
C ASN A 102 -6.57 20.20 11.31
N GLY A 103 -5.38 19.66 11.02
CA GLY A 103 -4.17 20.44 10.80
C GLY A 103 -3.52 20.97 12.07
N ALA A 104 -4.04 20.62 13.22
CA ALA A 104 -3.57 20.96 14.54
C ALA A 104 -4.26 20.04 15.54
N LEU A 105 -3.77 19.97 16.75
CA LEU A 105 -4.52 19.46 17.88
C LEU A 105 -5.60 20.48 18.24
N VAL A 106 -6.87 20.09 18.18
CA VAL A 106 -8.01 20.98 18.41
C VAL A 106 -8.95 20.43 19.46
N GLN A 107 -9.60 21.33 20.18
CA GLN A 107 -10.76 21.04 21.01
C GLN A 107 -11.98 21.82 20.54
N ASP A 108 -13.17 21.31 20.81
CA ASP A 108 -14.43 21.86 20.30
C ASP A 108 -14.85 23.15 21.03
N ALA A 109 -14.48 23.30 22.30
CA ALA A 109 -14.84 24.45 23.09
C ALA A 109 -13.99 25.68 22.71
N THR A 110 -14.61 26.84 22.72
CA THR A 110 -13.96 28.13 22.49
C THR A 110 -14.27 29.10 23.62
N VAL A 111 -13.26 29.76 24.19
CA VAL A 111 -13.37 30.77 25.22
C VAL A 111 -12.51 31.98 24.84
N ALA A 112 -13.04 33.16 24.99
CA ALA A 112 -12.29 34.38 24.68
C ALA A 112 -11.02 34.48 25.54
N GLY A 113 -9.90 34.83 24.94
CA GLY A 113 -8.60 34.91 25.61
C GLY A 113 -7.84 33.58 25.67
N PHE A 114 -8.41 32.49 25.22
CA PHE A 114 -7.75 31.17 25.15
C PHE A 114 -7.68 30.65 23.71
N SER A 115 -6.65 29.84 23.43
CA SER A 115 -6.54 29.09 22.18
C SER A 115 -7.17 27.70 22.33
N SER A 116 -7.99 27.29 21.36
CA SER A 116 -8.53 25.93 21.25
C SER A 116 -7.74 25.09 20.23
N SER A 117 -6.57 25.55 19.80
CA SER A 117 -5.76 24.88 18.77
C SER A 117 -4.28 24.95 19.12
N ALA A 118 -3.57 23.83 18.99
CA ALA A 118 -2.12 23.72 19.18
C ALA A 118 -1.47 23.10 17.94
N PRO A 119 -0.49 23.79 17.34
CA PRO A 119 0.22 23.28 16.16
C PRO A 119 1.16 22.14 16.55
N TYR A 120 1.42 21.25 15.59
CA TYR A 120 2.43 20.19 15.72
C TYR A 120 3.06 19.89 14.35
N GLU A 121 4.21 19.21 14.36
CA GLU A 121 4.95 18.77 13.20
C GLU A 121 4.78 17.26 12.99
N VAL A 122 4.76 16.87 11.72
CA VAL A 122 4.75 15.47 11.30
C VAL A 122 5.99 15.24 10.44
N GLN A 123 6.83 14.28 10.84
CA GLN A 123 7.96 13.82 10.06
C GLN A 123 7.68 12.41 9.53
N LEU A 124 7.83 12.23 8.24
CA LEU A 124 7.76 10.93 7.58
C LEU A 124 9.18 10.52 7.19
N ARG A 125 9.60 9.33 7.67
CA ARG A 125 10.85 8.68 7.28
C ARG A 125 10.53 7.34 6.66
N LEU A 126 11.00 7.14 5.43
CA LEU A 126 10.88 5.90 4.67
C LEU A 126 12.29 5.33 4.43
N ALA A 127 12.47 4.04 4.66
CA ALA A 127 13.73 3.36 4.42
C ALA A 127 13.51 2.15 3.51
N ALA A 128 14.39 1.98 2.54
CA ALA A 128 14.40 0.88 1.59
C ALA A 128 15.34 -0.25 2.04
N ASP A 129 15.16 -1.43 1.46
CA ASP A 129 15.97 -2.62 1.75
C ASP A 129 17.44 -2.44 1.35
N ASN A 130 17.73 -1.56 0.39
CA ASN A 130 19.09 -1.22 -0.05
C ASN A 130 19.77 -0.11 0.79
N GLY A 131 19.13 0.33 1.90
CA GLY A 131 19.64 1.38 2.77
C GLY A 131 19.31 2.81 2.34
N THR A 132 18.65 3.01 1.18
CA THR A 132 18.18 4.36 0.78
C THR A 132 17.10 4.85 1.74
N VAL A 133 17.16 6.12 2.10
CA VAL A 133 16.23 6.77 3.02
C VAL A 133 15.65 8.02 2.38
N ALA A 134 14.36 8.22 2.52
CA ALA A 134 13.67 9.48 2.22
C ALA A 134 13.06 10.00 3.52
N THR A 135 13.32 11.26 3.85
CA THR A 135 12.80 11.90 5.08
C THR A 135 12.31 13.30 4.75
N GLN A 136 11.18 13.66 5.31
CA GLN A 136 10.59 15.00 5.17
C GLN A 136 9.76 15.31 6.41
N SER A 137 9.80 16.58 6.85
CA SER A 137 8.95 17.13 7.91
C SER A 137 8.00 18.18 7.35
N CYS A 138 6.82 18.26 7.90
CA CYS A 138 5.82 19.27 7.54
C CYS A 138 4.95 19.61 8.76
N ASP A 139 4.55 20.88 8.84
CA ASP A 139 3.54 21.29 9.80
C ASP A 139 2.21 20.57 9.51
N ALA A 140 1.52 20.13 10.56
CA ALA A 140 0.24 19.44 10.41
C ALA A 140 -0.79 20.26 9.61
N ALA A 141 -0.74 21.59 9.73
CA ALA A 141 -1.61 22.50 8.99
C ALA A 141 -1.46 22.34 7.47
N THR A 142 -0.25 22.04 6.99
CA THR A 142 0.02 21.82 5.56
C THR A 142 -0.44 20.45 5.06
N LEU A 143 -0.77 19.53 5.96
CA LEU A 143 -1.28 18.19 5.62
C LEU A 143 -2.79 18.15 5.39
N ARG A 144 -3.52 19.26 5.63
CA ARG A 144 -4.95 19.36 5.31
C ARG A 144 -5.23 19.46 3.82
N THR A 145 -4.31 20.07 3.08
CA THR A 145 -4.47 20.32 1.65
C THR A 145 -3.37 19.63 0.86
N ALA A 146 -3.77 18.87 -0.14
CA ALA A 146 -2.80 18.19 -1.02
C ALA A 146 -1.91 19.21 -1.74
N GLY A 147 -0.62 18.89 -1.87
CA GLY A 147 0.35 19.67 -2.62
C GLY A 147 1.02 20.82 -1.85
N THR A 148 0.63 21.10 -0.60
CA THR A 148 1.28 22.13 0.23
C THR A 148 2.53 21.62 0.93
N CYS A 149 2.65 20.31 1.08
CA CYS A 149 3.83 19.60 1.56
C CYS A 149 4.09 18.40 0.64
N THR A 150 5.35 17.96 0.52
CA THR A 150 5.76 16.87 -0.39
C THR A 150 4.96 15.58 -0.20
N PHE A 151 4.52 15.30 1.02
CA PHE A 151 3.75 14.11 1.34
C PHE A 151 2.32 14.41 1.80
N SER A 152 1.79 15.61 1.53
CA SER A 152 0.39 15.91 1.86
C SER A 152 -0.58 15.30 0.85
N GLY A 153 -1.74 14.84 1.34
CA GLY A 153 -2.82 14.31 0.53
C GLY A 153 -2.88 12.78 0.48
N THR A 154 -3.34 12.24 -0.64
CA THR A 154 -3.44 10.79 -0.89
C THR A 154 -2.30 10.34 -1.80
N ALA A 155 -1.63 9.25 -1.44
CA ALA A 155 -0.55 8.68 -2.24
C ALA A 155 -1.06 8.19 -3.61
N SER A 156 -0.28 8.49 -4.65
CA SER A 156 -0.53 8.06 -6.02
C SER A 156 0.80 7.82 -6.75
N GLY A 157 0.79 7.46 -8.02
CA GLY A 157 2.01 7.32 -8.83
C GLY A 157 2.86 8.61 -8.87
N SER A 158 2.25 9.80 -8.63
CA SER A 158 2.92 11.09 -8.70
C SER A 158 2.91 11.89 -7.39
N ALA A 159 2.01 11.60 -6.45
CA ALA A 159 1.85 12.33 -5.19
C ALA A 159 2.31 11.51 -3.98
N GLY A 160 2.94 12.17 -3.00
CA GLY A 160 3.52 11.57 -1.81
C GLY A 160 5.05 11.56 -1.80
N LEU A 161 5.65 11.37 -0.62
CA LEU A 161 7.09 11.20 -0.47
C LEU A 161 7.55 9.93 -1.19
N LYS A 162 8.45 10.07 -2.16
CA LYS A 162 8.93 8.96 -2.98
C LYS A 162 10.08 8.24 -2.27
N LEU A 163 9.96 6.91 -2.20
CA LEU A 163 11.05 5.97 -1.91
C LEU A 163 11.40 5.25 -3.22
N GLY A 164 12.62 5.40 -3.70
CA GLY A 164 13.04 4.98 -5.05
C GLY A 164 13.38 3.49 -5.18
N ALA A 165 13.24 2.68 -4.13
CA ALA A 165 13.59 1.27 -4.14
C ALA A 165 12.60 0.44 -3.32
N ALA A 166 12.71 -0.89 -3.43
CA ALA A 166 11.90 -1.84 -2.67
C ALA A 166 12.05 -1.66 -1.16
N SER A 167 10.97 -1.88 -0.44
CA SER A 167 10.92 -1.87 1.03
C SER A 167 9.99 -3.00 1.48
N THR A 168 10.57 -4.14 1.86
CA THR A 168 9.85 -5.35 2.24
C THR A 168 10.13 -5.77 3.68
N GLY A 169 11.07 -5.09 4.34
CA GLY A 169 11.54 -5.41 5.67
C GLY A 169 11.15 -4.41 6.75
N ASN A 170 11.73 -4.59 7.92
CA ASN A 170 11.64 -3.65 9.03
C ASN A 170 12.87 -2.71 9.00
N ASN A 171 12.81 -1.70 8.13
CA ASN A 171 13.97 -0.87 7.77
C ASN A 171 14.08 0.42 8.60
N GLY A 172 13.30 0.54 9.68
CA GLY A 172 13.28 1.74 10.51
C GLY A 172 12.52 2.91 9.86
N SER A 173 11.52 2.62 9.04
CA SER A 173 10.55 3.62 8.59
C SER A 173 9.62 3.98 9.75
N TYR A 174 9.26 5.26 9.86
CA TYR A 174 8.34 5.72 10.90
C TYR A 174 7.60 7.00 10.49
N LEU A 175 6.50 7.24 11.16
CA LEU A 175 5.85 8.53 11.25
C LEU A 175 6.12 9.08 12.65
N ARG A 176 6.75 10.25 12.74
CA ARG A 176 6.99 10.98 13.99
C ARG A 176 6.00 12.12 14.10
N ILE A 177 5.43 12.26 15.28
CA ILE A 177 4.63 13.41 15.67
C ILE A 177 5.41 14.14 16.77
N SER A 178 5.58 15.45 16.62
CA SER A 178 6.32 16.27 17.58
C SER A 178 5.73 17.66 17.70
N ALA A 179 5.74 18.18 18.93
CA ALA A 179 5.55 19.59 19.20
C ALA A 179 6.40 20.00 20.42
N PRO A 180 7.02 21.18 20.42
CA PRO A 180 7.60 21.73 21.63
C PRO A 180 6.50 22.08 22.65
N PRO A 181 6.85 22.42 23.90
CA PRO A 181 5.92 23.06 24.81
C PRO A 181 5.22 24.23 24.14
N TYR A 182 3.92 24.37 24.39
CA TYR A 182 3.13 25.39 23.72
C TYR A 182 3.58 26.82 24.09
N ALA A 183 3.84 27.62 23.06
CA ALA A 183 4.35 28.99 23.22
C ALA A 183 3.48 30.03 22.45
N GLY A 184 2.20 29.75 22.26
CA GLY A 184 1.27 30.68 21.60
C GLY A 184 1.01 31.93 22.44
N SER A 185 0.49 32.99 21.80
CA SER A 185 0.20 34.29 22.42
C SER A 185 -0.95 34.22 23.45
N GLN A 186 -1.83 33.25 23.32
CA GLN A 186 -2.93 32.97 24.24
C GLN A 186 -2.69 31.57 24.85
N PRO A 187 -2.94 31.39 26.18
CA PRO A 187 -2.85 30.07 26.77
C PRO A 187 -3.85 29.11 26.14
N LEU A 188 -3.53 27.80 26.17
CA LEU A 188 -4.48 26.79 25.74
C LEU A 188 -5.67 26.71 26.73
N LEU A 189 -6.85 26.51 26.17
CA LEU A 189 -8.04 26.24 26.97
C LEU A 189 -7.89 24.85 27.59
N ALA A 190 -8.23 24.69 28.89
CA ALA A 190 -8.21 23.38 29.52
C ALA A 190 -9.20 22.40 28.85
N GLY A 191 -8.75 21.20 28.56
CA GLY A 191 -9.56 20.16 27.90
C GLY A 191 -8.74 19.20 27.05
N ASP A 192 -9.44 18.33 26.34
CA ASP A 192 -8.83 17.33 25.47
C ASP A 192 -8.67 17.87 24.05
N TYR A 193 -7.49 17.70 23.51
CA TYR A 193 -7.12 18.11 22.15
C TYR A 193 -6.90 16.89 21.28
N SER A 194 -7.44 16.89 20.07
CA SER A 194 -7.32 15.76 19.16
C SER A 194 -7.09 16.16 17.71
N ASP A 195 -6.41 15.29 16.97
CA ASP A 195 -6.38 15.26 15.52
C ASP A 195 -6.32 13.80 15.04
N THR A 196 -6.62 13.59 13.78
CA THR A 196 -6.54 12.28 13.14
C THR A 196 -5.65 12.37 11.90
N LEU A 197 -4.60 11.55 11.86
CA LEU A 197 -3.76 11.39 10.69
C LEU A 197 -4.15 10.12 9.93
N THR A 198 -4.29 10.25 8.61
CA THR A 198 -4.52 9.13 7.71
C THR A 198 -3.32 8.98 6.79
N ILE A 199 -2.76 7.76 6.72
CA ILE A 199 -1.62 7.44 5.88
C ILE A 199 -2.06 6.57 4.72
N THR A 200 -1.57 6.88 3.52
CA THR A 200 -1.81 6.12 2.30
C THR A 200 -0.50 5.76 1.63
N VAL A 201 -0.49 4.65 0.89
CA VAL A 201 0.67 4.17 0.15
C VAL A 201 0.28 3.79 -1.28
N SER A 202 1.16 4.04 -2.23
CA SER A 202 0.98 3.70 -3.64
C SER A 202 2.31 3.23 -4.26
N VAL A 203 2.25 2.47 -5.35
CA VAL A 203 3.40 2.25 -6.22
C VAL A 203 3.83 3.57 -6.85
N ALA A 204 5.12 3.74 -7.08
CA ALA A 204 5.68 4.87 -7.81
C ALA A 204 6.33 4.35 -9.09
N PRO A 205 5.84 4.73 -10.26
CA PRO A 205 6.48 4.39 -11.53
C PRO A 205 7.83 5.07 -11.68
#